data_0b3b9af0626616047faa232b1b410de6
#
_entry.id   0b3b9af0626616047faa232b1b410de6
#
_cell.length_a   1.000
_cell.length_b   1.000
_cell.length_c   1.000
_cell.angle_alpha   90.00
_cell.angle_beta   90.00
_cell.angle_gamma   90.00
#
_symmetry.space_group_name_H-M   'P 1'
#
loop_
_entity.id
_entity.type
_entity.pdbx_description
1 polymer ?
#
loop_
_entity_poly.entity_id
_entity_poly.type
_entity_poly.pdbx_seq_one_letter_code
_entity_poly.pdbx_strand_id
1 'polypeptide(L)'
;MAAAERARLALVTGGAGFIGSHLVSELLDHGWGVRVLDDFSSGSQSNLSAVADQIEVVRGDVRDEKMVVATATGADVIFHQAAIVSVPRSIEAPLHTNDVNLGGTLRVLEAARIRRVRRVVFASSSAVYGNTGAPPLRESDAAEPISPYGIQKLAAEYYLRVYAECHGVETVALRYFNVYGERQDPRSDYAAVIPLFLSAAQAGESLRVHGDGEQTRDFIHVKDIAGANRLAADAPGVSGGRFNVASGRGTRVNELVSLVSEAIGRELSVVSETERPGDVRHSHADIEAARKALDFELEIDLEIGIRRMLEQLAMIEEVPQ
;
A
#
# COMPACT_ATOMS: atom_id res chain seq x y z
N MET A 1 35.93 20.34 -11.94
CA MET A 1 35.30 19.64 -10.80
C MET A 1 33.85 19.44 -11.18
N ALA A 2 33.41 18.22 -11.45
CA ALA A 2 32.00 17.92 -11.60
C ALA A 2 31.31 18.25 -10.27
N ALA A 3 30.25 19.08 -10.33
CA ALA A 3 29.41 19.31 -9.15
C ALA A 3 28.92 17.93 -8.67
N ALA A 4 29.16 17.59 -7.41
CA ALA A 4 28.59 16.39 -6.84
C ALA A 4 27.07 16.47 -7.05
N GLU A 5 26.50 15.56 -7.81
CA GLU A 5 25.08 15.49 -8.06
C GLU A 5 24.39 15.33 -6.70
N ARG A 6 23.53 16.26 -6.34
CA ARG A 6 22.80 16.21 -5.08
C ARG A 6 21.97 14.94 -5.07
N ALA A 7 22.09 14.13 -4.02
CA ALA A 7 21.20 12.98 -3.83
C ALA A 7 19.74 13.44 -3.91
N ARG A 8 18.92 12.71 -4.65
CA ARG A 8 17.48 12.97 -4.80
C ARG A 8 16.79 12.78 -3.45
N LEU A 9 15.90 13.68 -3.09
CA LEU A 9 15.16 13.61 -1.82
C LEU A 9 13.72 13.15 -2.07
N ALA A 10 13.33 12.07 -1.42
CA ALA A 10 11.96 11.58 -1.35
C ALA A 10 11.29 12.06 -0.05
N LEU A 11 10.08 12.57 -0.15
CA LEU A 11 9.17 12.69 1.00
C LEU A 11 8.19 11.51 0.97
N VAL A 12 8.20 10.69 2.04
CA VAL A 12 7.25 9.59 2.23
C VAL A 12 6.28 9.96 3.34
N THR A 13 5.03 10.27 3.00
CA THR A 13 3.98 10.44 4.03
C THR A 13 3.44 9.06 4.41
N GLY A 14 3.18 8.82 5.69
CA GLY A 14 2.82 7.48 6.17
C GLY A 14 4.01 6.51 6.14
N GLY A 15 5.25 7.03 6.22
CA GLY A 15 6.47 6.23 6.08
C GLY A 15 6.76 5.31 7.26
N ALA A 16 6.11 5.49 8.42
CA ALA A 16 6.22 4.58 9.56
C ALA A 16 5.17 3.45 9.51
N GLY A 17 4.26 3.47 8.54
CA GLY A 17 3.27 2.43 8.32
C GLY A 17 3.86 1.17 7.65
N PHE A 18 3.00 0.17 7.43
CA PHE A 18 3.38 -1.10 6.79
C PHE A 18 4.05 -0.87 5.43
N ILE A 19 3.32 -0.39 4.42
CA ILE A 19 3.85 -0.19 3.06
C ILE A 19 4.92 0.91 3.05
N GLY A 20 4.66 2.03 3.75
CA GLY A 20 5.57 3.17 3.77
C GLY A 20 6.96 2.83 4.27
N SER A 21 7.09 1.98 5.29
CA SER A 21 8.40 1.60 5.84
C SER A 21 9.22 0.70 4.91
N HIS A 22 8.57 -0.14 4.10
CA HIS A 22 9.26 -0.90 3.05
C HIS A 22 9.70 0.02 1.90
N LEU A 23 8.85 0.99 1.54
CA LEU A 23 9.23 1.99 0.53
C LEU A 23 10.40 2.85 0.99
N VAL A 24 10.45 3.24 2.27
CA VAL A 24 11.62 3.94 2.84
C VAL A 24 12.89 3.12 2.65
N SER A 25 12.87 1.81 2.97
CA SER A 25 14.02 0.92 2.77
C SER A 25 14.40 0.83 1.28
N GLU A 26 13.43 0.59 0.40
CA GLU A 26 13.63 0.51 -1.06
C GLU A 26 14.28 1.76 -1.64
N LEU A 27 13.85 2.95 -1.20
CA LEU A 27 14.41 4.22 -1.68
C LEU A 27 15.85 4.42 -1.21
N LEU A 28 16.16 4.08 0.04
CA LEU A 28 17.53 4.16 0.59
C LEU A 28 18.48 3.21 -0.15
N ASP A 29 18.05 1.97 -0.42
CA ASP A 29 18.83 0.96 -1.15
C ASP A 29 19.17 1.44 -2.58
N HIS A 30 18.36 2.36 -3.12
CA HIS A 30 18.57 2.96 -4.44
C HIS A 30 19.17 4.39 -4.38
N GLY A 31 19.78 4.76 -3.26
CA GLY A 31 20.58 6.00 -3.12
C GLY A 31 19.77 7.29 -2.98
N TRP A 32 18.47 7.19 -2.61
CA TRP A 32 17.69 8.38 -2.30
C TRP A 32 17.94 8.85 -0.87
N GLY A 33 17.96 10.16 -0.65
CA GLY A 33 17.69 10.72 0.67
C GLY A 33 16.19 10.58 0.96
N VAL A 34 15.85 10.25 2.21
CA VAL A 34 14.45 10.03 2.58
C VAL A 34 14.05 10.89 3.77
N ARG A 35 12.94 11.60 3.62
CA ARG A 35 12.22 12.27 4.70
C ARG A 35 10.87 11.61 4.88
N VAL A 36 10.52 11.30 6.12
CA VAL A 36 9.23 10.70 6.51
C VAL A 36 8.37 11.76 7.18
N LEU A 37 7.09 11.83 6.80
CA LEU A 37 6.03 12.54 7.55
C LEU A 37 5.01 11.51 8.04
N ASP A 38 4.88 11.33 9.36
CA ASP A 38 3.95 10.35 9.95
C ASP A 38 3.42 10.86 11.29
N ASP A 39 2.14 10.64 11.57
CA ASP A 39 1.53 11.00 12.86
C ASP A 39 1.63 9.87 13.89
N PHE A 40 2.06 8.69 13.45
CA PHE A 40 2.14 7.45 14.23
C PHE A 40 0.80 6.96 14.80
N SER A 41 -0.31 7.31 14.14
CA SER A 41 -1.63 6.81 14.52
C SER A 41 -1.83 5.33 14.24
N SER A 42 -1.19 4.81 13.20
CA SER A 42 -1.15 3.39 12.85
C SER A 42 0.26 2.89 12.52
N GLY A 43 1.18 3.79 12.21
CA GLY A 43 2.60 3.49 12.01
C GLY A 43 3.33 3.26 13.32
N SER A 44 4.48 2.57 13.26
CA SER A 44 5.34 2.30 14.42
C SER A 44 6.76 2.79 14.17
N GLN A 45 7.37 3.39 15.19
CA GLN A 45 8.77 3.78 15.15
C GLN A 45 9.70 2.56 14.96
N SER A 46 9.29 1.38 15.45
CA SER A 46 10.01 0.12 15.26
C SER A 46 10.17 -0.26 13.78
N ASN A 47 9.20 0.12 12.92
CA ASN A 47 9.28 -0.14 11.48
C ASN A 47 10.42 0.60 10.79
N LEU A 48 10.91 1.69 11.39
CA LEU A 48 11.99 2.53 10.88
C LEU A 48 13.32 2.33 11.62
N SER A 49 13.35 1.49 12.64
CA SER A 49 14.51 1.37 13.55
C SER A 49 15.80 0.98 12.83
N ALA A 50 15.74 0.11 11.84
CA ALA A 50 16.90 -0.35 11.07
C ALA A 50 17.55 0.75 10.20
N VAL A 51 16.83 1.83 9.92
CA VAL A 51 17.26 2.91 9.01
C VAL A 51 17.18 4.30 9.68
N ALA A 52 16.97 4.36 10.99
CA ALA A 52 16.70 5.59 11.73
C ALA A 52 17.78 6.66 11.53
N ASP A 53 19.05 6.26 11.48
CA ASP A 53 20.19 7.15 11.30
C ASP A 53 20.38 7.65 9.85
N GLN A 54 19.61 7.11 8.90
CA GLN A 54 19.73 7.42 7.48
C GLN A 54 18.61 8.32 6.96
N ILE A 55 17.59 8.59 7.79
CA ILE A 55 16.36 9.29 7.39
C ILE A 55 16.07 10.48 8.29
N GLU A 56 15.35 11.46 7.75
CA GLU A 56 14.74 12.52 8.54
C GLU A 56 13.28 12.14 8.85
N VAL A 57 12.91 12.06 10.14
CA VAL A 57 11.54 11.76 10.55
C VAL A 57 10.89 13.02 11.13
N VAL A 58 9.80 13.46 10.51
CA VAL A 58 8.95 14.55 10.97
C VAL A 58 7.65 13.95 11.49
N ARG A 59 7.42 14.09 12.81
CA ARG A 59 6.14 13.68 13.41
C ARG A 59 5.08 14.73 13.12
N GLY A 60 4.05 14.36 12.35
CA GLY A 60 3.01 15.31 11.97
C GLY A 60 1.89 14.69 11.15
N ASP A 61 0.81 15.43 11.06
CA ASP A 61 -0.44 15.03 10.42
C ASP A 61 -0.53 15.63 9.02
N VAL A 62 -0.93 14.84 8.03
CA VAL A 62 -1.17 15.31 6.64
C VAL A 62 -2.32 16.32 6.54
N ARG A 63 -3.12 16.48 7.58
CA ARG A 63 -4.16 17.52 7.69
C ARG A 63 -3.60 18.90 8.05
N ASP A 64 -2.36 18.98 8.55
CA ASP A 64 -1.70 20.26 8.80
C ASP A 64 -1.00 20.76 7.53
N GLU A 65 -1.65 21.68 6.82
CA GLU A 65 -1.16 22.25 5.57
C GLU A 65 0.25 22.88 5.73
N LYS A 66 0.49 23.62 6.81
CA LYS A 66 1.76 24.29 7.03
C LYS A 66 2.89 23.28 7.21
N MET A 67 2.61 22.21 7.95
CA MET A 67 3.56 21.12 8.17
C MET A 67 3.85 20.37 6.87
N VAL A 68 2.84 20.01 6.09
CA VAL A 68 3.02 19.32 4.80
C VAL A 68 3.84 20.18 3.85
N VAL A 69 3.53 21.48 3.73
CA VAL A 69 4.28 22.42 2.90
C VAL A 69 5.73 22.57 3.38
N ALA A 70 5.97 22.66 4.69
CA ALA A 70 7.31 22.75 5.23
C ALA A 70 8.12 21.48 4.95
N THR A 71 7.53 20.31 5.19
CA THR A 71 8.16 19.00 5.03
C THR A 71 8.45 18.67 3.56
N ALA A 72 7.64 19.17 2.61
CA ALA A 72 7.87 19.02 1.18
C ALA A 72 9.03 19.86 0.63
N THR A 73 9.63 20.75 1.46
CA THR A 73 10.71 21.63 0.99
C THR A 73 11.93 20.82 0.56
N GLY A 74 12.33 21.00 -0.70
CA GLY A 74 13.49 20.37 -1.30
C GLY A 74 13.27 18.92 -1.74
N ALA A 75 12.08 18.36 -1.55
CA ALA A 75 11.76 17.04 -2.08
C ALA A 75 11.66 17.06 -3.62
N ASP A 76 12.23 16.05 -4.26
CA ASP A 76 12.12 15.84 -5.70
C ASP A 76 10.83 15.06 -6.05
N VAL A 77 10.44 14.12 -5.18
CA VAL A 77 9.23 13.30 -5.31
C VAL A 77 8.55 13.14 -3.95
N ILE A 78 7.22 13.18 -3.93
CA ILE A 78 6.41 12.81 -2.78
C ILE A 78 5.75 11.46 -3.04
N PHE A 79 5.97 10.51 -2.14
CA PHE A 79 5.25 9.24 -2.09
C PHE A 79 4.17 9.35 -1.01
N HIS A 80 2.92 9.45 -1.44
CA HIS A 80 1.81 9.67 -0.53
C HIS A 80 1.15 8.35 -0.12
N GLN A 81 1.63 7.77 1.01
CA GLN A 81 1.12 6.53 1.58
C GLN A 81 0.19 6.76 2.78
N ALA A 82 0.21 7.95 3.40
CA ALA A 82 -0.60 8.28 4.56
C ALA A 82 -2.10 8.18 4.25
N ALA A 83 -2.79 7.31 4.94
CA ALA A 83 -4.24 7.12 4.83
C ALA A 83 -4.80 6.28 5.98
N ILE A 84 -6.08 6.42 6.27
CA ILE A 84 -6.85 5.44 7.03
C ILE A 84 -7.39 4.42 6.04
N VAL A 85 -6.79 3.21 6.02
CA VAL A 85 -7.05 2.18 4.97
C VAL A 85 -8.22 1.25 5.29
N SER A 86 -8.85 1.34 6.46
CA SER A 86 -9.95 0.48 6.89
C SER A 86 -11.28 0.86 6.24
N VAL A 87 -11.84 -0.03 5.42
CA VAL A 87 -13.19 0.13 4.85
C VAL A 87 -14.26 0.23 5.95
N PRO A 88 -14.32 -0.66 6.97
CA PRO A 88 -15.28 -0.54 8.05
C PRO A 88 -15.17 0.80 8.79
N ARG A 89 -13.96 1.25 9.15
CA ARG A 89 -13.76 2.54 9.79
C ARG A 89 -14.21 3.72 8.93
N SER A 90 -14.10 3.60 7.60
CA SER A 90 -14.59 4.64 6.69
C SER A 90 -16.12 4.74 6.70
N ILE A 91 -16.82 3.63 6.98
CA ILE A 91 -18.28 3.61 7.13
C ILE A 91 -18.70 4.19 8.49
N GLU A 92 -17.99 3.82 9.56
CA GLU A 92 -18.26 4.29 10.93
C GLU A 92 -17.96 5.79 11.11
N ALA A 93 -16.88 6.29 10.51
CA ALA A 93 -16.39 7.65 10.68
C ALA A 93 -16.05 8.32 9.34
N PRO A 94 -17.02 8.49 8.42
CA PRO A 94 -16.76 8.92 7.05
C PRO A 94 -16.16 10.33 6.97
N LEU A 95 -16.58 11.27 7.83
CA LEU A 95 -16.05 12.64 7.83
C LEU A 95 -14.57 12.66 8.23
N HIS A 96 -14.21 11.91 9.28
CA HIS A 96 -12.83 11.83 9.73
C HIS A 96 -11.92 11.18 8.68
N THR A 97 -12.34 10.04 8.11
CA THR A 97 -11.55 9.37 7.08
C THR A 97 -11.46 10.19 5.80
N ASN A 98 -12.51 10.97 5.45
CA ASN A 98 -12.46 11.86 4.30
C ASN A 98 -11.47 13.01 4.51
N ASP A 99 -11.41 13.61 5.71
CA ASP A 99 -10.45 14.69 6.00
C ASP A 99 -8.99 14.18 5.92
N VAL A 100 -8.73 12.97 6.40
CA VAL A 100 -7.39 12.35 6.29
C VAL A 100 -7.10 11.96 4.83
N ASN A 101 -7.96 11.12 4.23
CA ASN A 101 -7.65 10.45 2.96
C ASN A 101 -7.74 11.39 1.76
N LEU A 102 -8.80 12.17 1.65
CA LEU A 102 -9.00 13.10 0.54
C LEU A 102 -8.46 14.49 0.87
N GLY A 103 -8.79 15.02 2.05
CA GLY A 103 -8.31 16.34 2.51
C GLY A 103 -6.78 16.36 2.64
N GLY A 104 -6.17 15.29 3.21
CA GLY A 104 -4.73 15.13 3.28
C GLY A 104 -4.08 15.06 1.90
N THR A 105 -4.66 14.30 0.97
CA THR A 105 -4.16 14.23 -0.42
C THR A 105 -4.17 15.60 -1.09
N LEU A 106 -5.22 16.39 -0.92
CA LEU A 106 -5.26 17.75 -1.47
C LEU A 106 -4.15 18.65 -0.91
N ARG A 107 -3.89 18.57 0.40
CA ARG A 107 -2.79 19.33 1.04
C ARG A 107 -1.42 18.88 0.52
N VAL A 108 -1.23 17.58 0.26
CA VAL A 108 0.01 17.06 -0.35
C VAL A 108 0.16 17.59 -1.78
N LEU A 109 -0.89 17.60 -2.59
CA LEU A 109 -0.86 18.13 -3.95
C LEU A 109 -0.58 19.64 -3.95
N GLU A 110 -1.19 20.43 -3.05
CA GLU A 110 -0.89 21.85 -2.89
C GLU A 110 0.55 22.09 -2.43
N ALA A 111 1.05 21.30 -1.49
CA ALA A 111 2.45 21.37 -1.07
C ALA A 111 3.41 21.08 -2.23
N ALA A 112 3.10 20.07 -3.06
CA ALA A 112 3.87 19.75 -4.25
C ALA A 112 3.90 20.93 -5.24
N ARG A 113 2.74 21.58 -5.49
CA ARG A 113 2.63 22.76 -6.33
C ARG A 113 3.45 23.94 -5.78
N ILE A 114 3.28 24.26 -4.49
CA ILE A 114 3.94 25.40 -3.83
C ILE A 114 5.46 25.21 -3.78
N ARG A 115 5.93 23.99 -3.51
CA ARG A 115 7.36 23.67 -3.39
C ARG A 115 8.00 23.23 -4.71
N ARG A 116 7.22 23.17 -5.80
CA ARG A 116 7.67 22.74 -7.13
C ARG A 116 8.27 21.35 -7.11
N VAL A 117 7.65 20.44 -6.33
CA VAL A 117 7.99 19.02 -6.35
C VAL A 117 7.65 18.48 -7.73
N ARG A 118 8.56 17.73 -8.33
CA ARG A 118 8.40 17.23 -9.69
C ARG A 118 7.22 16.26 -9.80
N ARG A 119 7.10 15.30 -8.88
CA ARG A 119 6.09 14.23 -9.00
C ARG A 119 5.50 13.84 -7.65
N VAL A 120 4.23 13.47 -7.67
CA VAL A 120 3.53 12.81 -6.56
C VAL A 120 3.13 11.41 -7.00
N VAL A 121 3.60 10.38 -6.29
CA VAL A 121 3.17 8.98 -6.44
C VAL A 121 2.19 8.68 -5.32
N PHE A 122 0.98 8.28 -5.69
CA PHE A 122 -0.15 8.13 -4.76
C PHE A 122 -0.57 6.67 -4.59
N ALA A 123 -0.70 6.25 -3.35
CA ALA A 123 -1.28 4.96 -2.98
C ALA A 123 -2.81 4.97 -3.19
N SER A 124 -3.27 4.55 -4.35
CA SER A 124 -4.67 4.24 -4.60
C SER A 124 -5.00 2.80 -4.21
N SER A 125 -6.15 2.28 -4.57
CA SER A 125 -6.63 0.97 -4.11
C SER A 125 -7.55 0.31 -5.14
N SER A 126 -7.55 -1.02 -5.18
CA SER A 126 -8.56 -1.82 -5.90
C SER A 126 -10.00 -1.56 -5.40
N ALA A 127 -10.18 -1.00 -4.21
CA ALA A 127 -11.49 -0.62 -3.67
C ALA A 127 -12.23 0.42 -4.53
N VAL A 128 -11.55 1.08 -5.46
CA VAL A 128 -12.17 2.00 -6.44
C VAL A 128 -13.08 1.27 -7.43
N TYR A 129 -12.83 -0.01 -7.69
CA TYR A 129 -13.65 -0.80 -8.63
C TYR A 129 -15.00 -1.22 -8.06
N GLY A 130 -15.10 -1.38 -6.72
CA GLY A 130 -16.31 -1.90 -6.10
C GLY A 130 -16.60 -3.35 -6.53
N ASN A 131 -17.86 -3.63 -6.86
CA ASN A 131 -18.33 -4.94 -7.32
C ASN A 131 -18.50 -4.99 -8.85
N THR A 132 -17.97 -4.03 -9.59
CA THR A 132 -18.11 -3.95 -11.04
C THR A 132 -16.97 -4.67 -11.75
N GLY A 133 -17.28 -5.22 -12.91
CA GLY A 133 -16.32 -5.90 -13.77
C GLY A 133 -16.16 -7.38 -13.45
N ALA A 134 -15.79 -8.14 -14.49
CA ALA A 134 -15.34 -9.52 -14.36
C ALA A 134 -13.80 -9.50 -14.37
N PRO A 135 -13.11 -10.09 -13.38
CA PRO A 135 -11.66 -10.16 -13.41
C PRO A 135 -11.12 -10.87 -14.65
N PRO A 136 -9.94 -10.49 -15.16
CA PRO A 136 -9.01 -9.52 -14.59
C PRO A 136 -9.44 -8.06 -14.77
N LEU A 137 -9.42 -7.26 -13.67
CA LEU A 137 -9.84 -5.87 -13.65
C LEU A 137 -8.78 -4.97 -14.31
N ARG A 138 -9.24 -4.06 -15.18
CA ARG A 138 -8.40 -3.12 -15.92
C ARG A 138 -8.60 -1.69 -15.45
N GLU A 139 -7.61 -0.83 -15.65
CA GLU A 139 -7.71 0.60 -15.33
C GLU A 139 -8.79 1.33 -16.14
N SER A 140 -9.18 0.77 -17.30
CA SER A 140 -10.28 1.26 -18.15
C SER A 140 -11.66 0.86 -17.66
N ASP A 141 -11.77 -0.13 -16.77
CA ASP A 141 -13.05 -0.60 -16.27
C ASP A 141 -13.73 0.46 -15.40
N ALA A 142 -15.05 0.38 -15.32
CA ALA A 142 -15.83 1.29 -14.51
C ALA A 142 -15.37 1.26 -13.04
N ALA A 143 -15.15 2.44 -12.46
CA ALA A 143 -14.84 2.59 -11.06
C ALA A 143 -16.11 2.99 -10.30
N GLU A 144 -16.74 2.01 -9.64
CA GLU A 144 -17.99 2.18 -8.89
C GLU A 144 -17.81 1.74 -7.43
N PRO A 145 -17.07 2.53 -6.63
CA PRO A 145 -16.75 2.15 -5.27
C PRO A 145 -18.00 2.03 -4.39
N ILE A 146 -18.03 0.99 -3.55
CA ILE A 146 -19.14 0.68 -2.64
C ILE A 146 -18.86 1.05 -1.18
N SER A 147 -17.80 1.82 -0.94
CA SER A 147 -17.44 2.28 0.40
C SER A 147 -16.92 3.73 0.38
N PRO A 148 -17.04 4.47 1.49
CA PRO A 148 -16.45 5.79 1.61
C PRO A 148 -14.94 5.79 1.32
N TYR A 149 -14.20 4.78 1.77
CA TYR A 149 -12.78 4.60 1.47
C TYR A 149 -12.50 4.55 -0.04
N GLY A 150 -13.25 3.70 -0.77
CA GLY A 150 -13.11 3.59 -2.23
C GLY A 150 -13.44 4.90 -2.94
N ILE A 151 -14.51 5.61 -2.50
CA ILE A 151 -14.88 6.94 -3.02
C ILE A 151 -13.74 7.95 -2.79
N GLN A 152 -13.16 7.98 -1.58
CA GLN A 152 -12.06 8.89 -1.24
C GLN A 152 -10.83 8.64 -2.12
N LYS A 153 -10.47 7.37 -2.36
CA LYS A 153 -9.36 7.01 -3.24
C LYS A 153 -9.64 7.39 -4.69
N LEU A 154 -10.83 7.12 -5.20
CA LEU A 154 -11.23 7.49 -6.56
C LEU A 154 -11.27 9.02 -6.75
N ALA A 155 -11.83 9.77 -5.81
CA ALA A 155 -11.84 11.22 -5.84
C ALA A 155 -10.41 11.79 -5.85
N ALA A 156 -9.50 11.20 -5.07
CA ALA A 156 -8.09 11.57 -5.07
C ALA A 156 -7.43 11.34 -6.45
N GLU A 157 -7.72 10.22 -7.14
CA GLU A 157 -7.21 9.97 -8.50
C GLU A 157 -7.65 11.08 -9.48
N TYR A 158 -8.90 11.55 -9.38
CA TYR A 158 -9.37 12.66 -10.21
C TYR A 158 -8.64 13.98 -9.90
N TYR A 159 -8.37 14.27 -8.62
CA TYR A 159 -7.57 15.43 -8.26
C TYR A 159 -6.13 15.33 -8.76
N LEU A 160 -5.51 14.16 -8.65
CA LEU A 160 -4.16 13.94 -9.21
C LEU A 160 -4.12 14.29 -10.70
N ARG A 161 -5.10 13.81 -11.49
CA ARG A 161 -5.18 14.14 -12.92
C ARG A 161 -5.33 15.64 -13.16
N VAL A 162 -6.23 16.29 -12.42
CA VAL A 162 -6.42 17.76 -12.55
C VAL A 162 -5.14 18.52 -12.20
N TYR A 163 -4.38 18.10 -11.18
CA TYR A 163 -3.11 18.74 -10.82
C TYR A 163 -2.04 18.54 -11.90
N ALA A 164 -2.02 17.40 -12.55
CA ALA A 164 -1.12 17.18 -13.69
C ALA A 164 -1.48 18.08 -14.88
N GLU A 165 -2.77 18.18 -15.22
CA GLU A 165 -3.26 18.95 -16.37
C GLU A 165 -3.20 20.47 -16.12
N CYS A 166 -3.57 20.94 -14.91
CA CYS A 166 -3.79 22.37 -14.64
C CYS A 166 -2.63 23.04 -13.90
N HIS A 167 -1.82 22.29 -13.14
CA HIS A 167 -0.78 22.87 -12.28
C HIS A 167 0.64 22.41 -12.59
N GLY A 168 0.82 21.52 -13.57
CA GLY A 168 2.13 21.04 -13.99
C GLY A 168 2.85 20.18 -12.94
N VAL A 169 2.13 19.65 -11.95
CA VAL A 169 2.66 18.67 -10.99
C VAL A 169 2.48 17.29 -11.60
N GLU A 170 3.55 16.58 -11.92
CA GLU A 170 3.42 15.20 -12.39
C GLU A 170 2.80 14.32 -11.31
N THR A 171 1.84 13.47 -11.67
CA THR A 171 1.15 12.60 -10.72
C THR A 171 1.00 11.18 -11.26
N VAL A 172 1.12 10.19 -10.41
CA VAL A 172 0.87 8.77 -10.74
C VAL A 172 0.08 8.14 -9.61
N ALA A 173 -1.04 7.49 -9.93
CA ALA A 173 -1.81 6.72 -8.98
C ALA A 173 -1.55 5.22 -9.15
N LEU A 174 -1.22 4.53 -8.07
CA LEU A 174 -1.00 3.09 -8.05
C LEU A 174 -2.16 2.41 -7.29
N ARG A 175 -2.99 1.65 -8.00
CA ARG A 175 -4.09 0.89 -7.42
C ARG A 175 -3.56 -0.42 -6.86
N TYR A 176 -3.26 -0.43 -5.56
CA TYR A 176 -2.81 -1.64 -4.88
C TYR A 176 -3.96 -2.63 -4.70
N PHE A 177 -3.67 -3.90 -4.96
CA PHE A 177 -4.55 -5.01 -4.60
C PHE A 177 -4.22 -5.51 -3.18
N ASN A 178 -4.38 -6.79 -2.88
CA ASN A 178 -4.22 -7.29 -1.52
C ASN A 178 -2.74 -7.38 -1.13
N VAL A 179 -2.18 -6.29 -0.60
CA VAL A 179 -0.79 -6.22 -0.17
C VAL A 179 -0.58 -7.04 1.10
N TYR A 180 0.47 -7.86 1.13
CA TYR A 180 0.88 -8.63 2.29
C TYR A 180 2.40 -8.59 2.45
N GLY A 181 2.90 -8.91 3.64
CA GLY A 181 4.34 -8.97 3.88
C GLY A 181 4.72 -8.65 5.32
N GLU A 182 6.01 -8.58 5.56
CA GLU A 182 6.62 -8.29 6.85
C GLU A 182 6.16 -6.91 7.37
N ARG A 183 6.13 -6.71 8.68
CA ARG A 183 5.65 -5.50 9.38
C ARG A 183 4.14 -5.27 9.27
N GLN A 184 3.36 -6.19 8.70
CA GLN A 184 1.90 -6.12 8.72
C GLN A 184 1.39 -6.63 10.07
N ASP A 185 0.66 -5.78 10.83
CA ASP A 185 0.20 -6.13 12.18
C ASP A 185 -1.02 -7.06 12.13
N PRO A 186 -0.89 -8.33 12.60
CA PRO A 186 -2.01 -9.26 12.68
C PRO A 186 -3.05 -8.89 13.75
N ARG A 187 -2.71 -7.99 14.69
CA ARG A 187 -3.57 -7.57 15.79
C ARG A 187 -4.41 -6.34 15.49
N SER A 188 -4.27 -5.78 14.29
CA SER A 188 -5.12 -4.65 13.90
C SER A 188 -6.58 -5.11 13.79
N ASP A 189 -7.54 -4.26 14.18
CA ASP A 189 -8.98 -4.56 14.14
C ASP A 189 -9.47 -5.04 12.76
N TYR A 190 -8.71 -4.77 11.72
CA TYR A 190 -9.01 -5.09 10.31
C TYR A 190 -7.81 -5.78 9.64
N ALA A 191 -7.15 -6.68 10.38
CA ALA A 191 -6.02 -7.44 9.86
C ALA A 191 -6.37 -8.21 8.59
N ALA A 192 -5.46 -8.23 7.63
CA ALA A 192 -5.62 -8.97 6.39
C ALA A 192 -5.54 -10.49 6.63
N VAL A 193 -6.07 -11.27 5.70
CA VAL A 193 -6.21 -12.72 5.86
C VAL A 193 -4.88 -13.45 6.05
N ILE A 194 -3.82 -13.04 5.32
CA ILE A 194 -2.50 -13.72 5.42
C ILE A 194 -1.90 -13.58 6.83
N PRO A 195 -1.70 -12.38 7.41
CA PRO A 195 -1.16 -12.28 8.76
C PRO A 195 -2.04 -12.96 9.82
N LEU A 196 -3.38 -12.95 9.66
CA LEU A 196 -4.29 -13.67 10.55
C LEU A 196 -4.07 -15.19 10.47
N PHE A 197 -3.96 -15.74 9.27
CA PHE A 197 -3.73 -17.17 9.08
C PHE A 197 -2.37 -17.61 9.63
N LEU A 198 -1.32 -16.84 9.40
CA LEU A 198 0.01 -17.15 9.91
C LEU A 198 0.05 -17.10 11.44
N SER A 199 -0.55 -16.09 12.06
CA SER A 199 -0.63 -15.95 13.51
C SER A 199 -1.43 -17.10 14.14
N ALA A 200 -2.62 -17.43 13.61
CA ALA A 200 -3.43 -18.55 14.08
C ALA A 200 -2.70 -19.88 13.90
N ALA A 201 -2.04 -20.09 12.76
CA ALA A 201 -1.29 -21.29 12.48
C ALA A 201 -0.12 -21.48 13.45
N GLN A 202 0.64 -20.45 13.80
CA GLN A 202 1.70 -20.51 14.81
C GLN A 202 1.14 -20.82 16.21
N ALA A 203 0.04 -20.17 16.58
CA ALA A 203 -0.63 -20.42 17.87
C ALA A 203 -1.27 -21.82 17.98
N GLY A 204 -1.31 -22.59 16.89
CA GLY A 204 -2.00 -23.89 16.87
C GLY A 204 -3.52 -23.79 16.83
N GLU A 205 -4.03 -22.61 16.45
CA GLU A 205 -5.46 -22.34 16.34
C GLU A 205 -6.00 -22.70 14.96
N SER A 206 -7.33 -22.82 14.85
CA SER A 206 -8.02 -23.06 13.58
C SER A 206 -8.05 -21.79 12.73
N LEU A 207 -7.88 -21.94 11.41
CA LEU A 207 -8.05 -20.85 10.46
C LEU A 207 -9.53 -20.54 10.27
N ARG A 208 -9.90 -19.26 10.32
CA ARG A 208 -11.28 -18.81 10.13
C ARG A 208 -11.50 -18.38 8.68
N VAL A 209 -12.31 -19.12 7.94
CA VAL A 209 -12.65 -18.84 6.55
C VAL A 209 -14.09 -18.36 6.47
N HIS A 210 -14.30 -17.12 5.99
CA HIS A 210 -15.64 -16.60 5.73
C HIS A 210 -16.18 -17.15 4.41
N GLY A 211 -17.41 -17.67 4.42
CA GLY A 211 -18.05 -18.32 3.26
C GLY A 211 -17.46 -19.70 2.96
N ASP A 212 -17.42 -20.05 1.67
CA ASP A 212 -16.97 -21.36 1.17
C ASP A 212 -15.47 -21.43 0.84
N GLY A 213 -14.74 -20.31 0.97
CA GLY A 213 -13.31 -20.22 0.63
C GLY A 213 -12.98 -20.16 -0.86
N GLU A 214 -13.99 -20.17 -1.75
CA GLU A 214 -13.81 -20.09 -3.20
C GLU A 214 -13.66 -18.64 -3.72
N GLN A 215 -13.85 -17.64 -2.86
CA GLN A 215 -13.56 -16.24 -3.20
C GLN A 215 -12.08 -16.06 -3.51
N THR A 216 -11.79 -15.26 -4.54
CA THR A 216 -10.40 -15.01 -4.98
C THR A 216 -9.93 -13.62 -4.63
N ARG A 217 -8.64 -13.52 -4.31
CA ARG A 217 -7.92 -12.26 -4.08
C ARG A 217 -6.59 -12.28 -4.83
N ASP A 218 -6.16 -11.12 -5.27
CA ASP A 218 -4.86 -10.92 -5.87
C ASP A 218 -3.89 -10.45 -4.78
N PHE A 219 -3.06 -11.36 -4.31
CA PHE A 219 -2.08 -11.09 -3.27
C PHE A 219 -0.75 -10.65 -3.88
N ILE A 220 -0.26 -9.50 -3.45
CA ILE A 220 1.02 -8.95 -3.88
C ILE A 220 1.93 -8.67 -2.68
N HIS A 221 3.19 -9.04 -2.78
CA HIS A 221 4.14 -8.81 -1.71
C HIS A 221 4.50 -7.33 -1.58
N VAL A 222 4.69 -6.86 -0.35
CA VAL A 222 4.94 -5.44 -0.05
C VAL A 222 6.23 -4.89 -0.69
N LYS A 223 7.23 -5.73 -0.93
CA LYS A 223 8.45 -5.33 -1.64
C LYS A 223 8.18 -5.01 -3.11
N ASP A 224 7.33 -5.78 -3.78
CA ASP A 224 6.91 -5.48 -5.15
C ASP A 224 6.14 -4.16 -5.23
N ILE A 225 5.34 -3.85 -4.20
CA ILE A 225 4.70 -2.53 -4.07
C ILE A 225 5.72 -1.42 -3.90
N ALA A 226 6.74 -1.62 -3.06
CA ALA A 226 7.81 -0.63 -2.87
C ALA A 226 8.59 -0.39 -4.17
N GLY A 227 8.95 -1.46 -4.89
CA GLY A 227 9.57 -1.41 -6.21
C GLY A 227 8.71 -0.66 -7.23
N ALA A 228 7.40 -0.96 -7.31
CA ALA A 228 6.47 -0.28 -8.22
C ALA A 228 6.39 1.24 -7.94
N ASN A 229 6.40 1.66 -6.67
CA ASN A 229 6.45 3.08 -6.29
C ASN A 229 7.72 3.75 -6.80
N ARG A 230 8.88 3.12 -6.59
CA ARG A 230 10.17 3.64 -7.07
C ARG A 230 10.18 3.76 -8.60
N LEU A 231 9.72 2.73 -9.31
CA LEU A 231 9.61 2.76 -10.77
C LEU A 231 8.68 3.88 -11.25
N ALA A 232 7.53 4.05 -10.61
CA ALA A 232 6.57 5.11 -10.93
C ALA A 232 7.14 6.53 -10.72
N ALA A 233 8.13 6.68 -9.81
CA ALA A 233 8.78 7.98 -9.61
C ALA A 233 9.55 8.45 -10.85
N ASP A 234 10.05 7.54 -11.68
CA ASP A 234 10.95 7.86 -12.79
C ASP A 234 10.38 7.56 -14.18
N ALA A 235 9.33 6.74 -14.26
CA ALA A 235 8.74 6.35 -15.53
C ALA A 235 8.36 7.59 -16.37
N PRO A 236 8.79 7.67 -17.64
CA PRO A 236 8.45 8.79 -18.51
C PRO A 236 7.02 8.68 -19.05
N GLY A 237 6.36 9.82 -19.27
CA GLY A 237 5.07 9.89 -19.96
C GLY A 237 3.86 9.33 -19.17
N VAL A 238 4.01 9.07 -17.87
CA VAL A 238 2.95 8.48 -17.03
C VAL A 238 2.16 9.49 -16.20
N SER A 239 2.45 10.78 -16.33
CA SER A 239 1.81 11.82 -15.54
C SER A 239 0.29 11.87 -15.76
N GLY A 240 -0.48 11.95 -14.68
CA GLY A 240 -1.94 11.88 -14.69
C GLY A 240 -2.48 10.44 -14.85
N GLY A 241 -1.59 9.45 -15.00
CA GLY A 241 -1.94 8.04 -15.17
C GLY A 241 -2.29 7.33 -13.87
N ARG A 242 -2.94 6.17 -14.03
CA ARG A 242 -3.27 5.23 -12.97
C ARG A 242 -2.90 3.83 -13.41
N PHE A 243 -2.41 2.99 -12.50
CA PHE A 243 -1.91 1.66 -12.82
C PHE A 243 -2.29 0.67 -11.73
N ASN A 244 -2.76 -0.51 -12.13
CA ASN A 244 -2.95 -1.63 -11.21
C ASN A 244 -1.58 -2.18 -10.81
N VAL A 245 -1.36 -2.35 -9.51
CA VAL A 245 -0.15 -2.98 -8.97
C VAL A 245 -0.59 -4.19 -8.14
N ALA A 246 -0.35 -5.36 -8.69
CA ALA A 246 -0.86 -6.65 -8.24
C ALA A 246 0.01 -7.78 -8.76
N SER A 247 -0.27 -9.03 -8.38
CA SER A 247 0.39 -10.19 -8.97
C SER A 247 -0.18 -10.57 -10.36
N GLY A 248 -1.41 -10.16 -10.66
CA GLY A 248 -2.15 -10.57 -11.84
C GLY A 248 -2.79 -11.96 -11.70
N ARG A 249 -2.77 -12.56 -10.50
CA ARG A 249 -3.32 -13.88 -10.21
C ARG A 249 -4.41 -13.83 -9.15
N GLY A 250 -5.56 -14.44 -9.45
CA GLY A 250 -6.61 -14.65 -8.46
C GLY A 250 -6.36 -15.94 -7.66
N THR A 251 -5.96 -15.83 -6.41
CA THR A 251 -5.76 -16.95 -5.49
C THR A 251 -7.01 -17.15 -4.64
N ARG A 252 -7.52 -18.39 -4.56
CA ARG A 252 -8.65 -18.75 -3.69
C ARG A 252 -8.21 -18.77 -2.22
N VAL A 253 -9.13 -18.45 -1.30
CA VAL A 253 -8.83 -18.54 0.14
C VAL A 253 -8.50 -19.98 0.55
N ASN A 254 -9.16 -21.00 -0.05
CA ASN A 254 -8.82 -22.40 0.17
C ASN A 254 -7.41 -22.75 -0.33
N GLU A 255 -6.97 -22.20 -1.44
CA GLU A 255 -5.58 -22.35 -1.93
C GLU A 255 -4.59 -21.69 -0.95
N LEU A 256 -4.91 -20.51 -0.41
CA LEU A 256 -4.10 -19.86 0.62
C LEU A 256 -3.98 -20.72 1.89
N VAL A 257 -5.05 -21.38 2.33
CA VAL A 257 -5.01 -22.35 3.45
C VAL A 257 -4.00 -23.46 3.19
N SER A 258 -4.01 -24.02 1.97
CA SER A 258 -3.06 -25.07 1.57
C SER A 258 -1.60 -24.57 1.60
N LEU A 259 -1.34 -23.39 1.03
CA LEU A 259 0.00 -22.78 1.03
C LEU A 259 0.52 -22.51 2.46
N VAL A 260 -0.35 -22.04 3.37
CA VAL A 260 0.04 -21.84 4.77
C VAL A 260 0.30 -23.18 5.47
N SER A 261 -0.52 -24.23 5.21
CA SER A 261 -0.32 -25.58 5.75
C SER A 261 1.02 -26.19 5.29
N GLU A 262 1.35 -26.06 4.00
CA GLU A 262 2.62 -26.51 3.43
C GLU A 262 3.81 -25.76 4.03
N ALA A 263 3.70 -24.43 4.16
CA ALA A 263 4.78 -23.61 4.71
C ALA A 263 5.07 -23.92 6.18
N ILE A 264 4.05 -24.27 6.97
CA ILE A 264 4.20 -24.69 8.39
C ILE A 264 4.57 -26.16 8.54
N GLY A 265 4.36 -26.98 7.50
CA GLY A 265 4.68 -28.41 7.50
C GLY A 265 3.67 -29.27 8.27
N ARG A 266 2.44 -28.81 8.45
CA ARG A 266 1.34 -29.57 9.09
C ARG A 266 -0.02 -29.17 8.53
N GLU A 267 -0.97 -30.10 8.59
CA GLU A 267 -2.37 -29.83 8.27
C GLU A 267 -2.97 -28.87 9.29
N LEU A 268 -3.69 -27.87 8.84
CA LEU A 268 -4.35 -26.85 9.65
C LEU A 268 -5.86 -27.09 9.66
N SER A 269 -6.47 -27.01 10.84
CA SER A 269 -7.92 -27.05 10.97
C SER A 269 -8.55 -25.75 10.48
N VAL A 270 -9.69 -25.86 9.81
CA VAL A 270 -10.44 -24.73 9.25
C VAL A 270 -11.82 -24.66 9.88
N VAL A 271 -12.24 -23.48 10.28
CA VAL A 271 -13.60 -23.17 10.74
C VAL A 271 -14.24 -22.23 9.73
N SER A 272 -15.35 -22.67 9.13
CA SER A 272 -16.13 -21.82 8.24
C SER A 272 -17.01 -20.86 9.04
N GLU A 273 -16.98 -19.59 8.66
CA GLU A 273 -17.82 -18.52 9.20
C GLU A 273 -18.78 -17.99 8.12
N THR A 274 -19.79 -17.24 8.53
CA THR A 274 -20.72 -16.60 7.60
C THR A 274 -20.00 -15.64 6.66
N GLU A 275 -20.48 -15.53 5.41
CA GLU A 275 -19.97 -14.56 4.44
C GLU A 275 -20.03 -13.12 5.00
N ARG A 276 -19.03 -12.31 4.71
CA ARG A 276 -19.03 -10.90 5.09
C ARG A 276 -19.93 -10.10 4.15
N PRO A 277 -20.92 -9.34 4.65
CA PRO A 277 -21.71 -8.47 3.81
C PRO A 277 -20.86 -7.50 3.02
N GLY A 278 -21.10 -7.41 1.70
CA GLY A 278 -20.38 -6.48 0.82
C GLY A 278 -18.98 -6.94 0.40
N ASP A 279 -18.59 -8.17 0.71
CA ASP A 279 -17.32 -8.71 0.23
C ASP A 279 -17.38 -9.03 -1.27
N VAL A 280 -16.33 -8.65 -2.02
CA VAL A 280 -16.22 -8.91 -3.47
C VAL A 280 -15.86 -10.38 -3.66
N ARG A 281 -16.65 -11.12 -4.47
CA ARG A 281 -16.42 -12.56 -4.69
C ARG A 281 -15.10 -12.85 -5.38
N HIS A 282 -14.79 -12.15 -6.47
CA HIS A 282 -13.58 -12.36 -7.26
C HIS A 282 -12.89 -11.03 -7.53
N SER A 283 -11.59 -10.97 -7.19
CA SER A 283 -10.77 -9.76 -7.38
C SER A 283 -9.36 -10.16 -7.77
N HIS A 284 -8.97 -9.87 -9.03
CA HIS A 284 -7.57 -9.85 -9.49
C HIS A 284 -7.43 -8.88 -10.65
N ALA A 285 -6.19 -8.40 -10.87
CA ALA A 285 -5.88 -7.35 -11.81
C ALA A 285 -5.39 -7.87 -13.16
N ASP A 286 -5.65 -7.09 -14.22
CA ASP A 286 -4.77 -7.00 -15.37
C ASP A 286 -3.64 -6.00 -15.01
N ILE A 287 -2.38 -6.41 -15.15
CA ILE A 287 -1.20 -5.61 -14.78
C ILE A 287 -0.38 -5.17 -16.00
N GLU A 288 -0.89 -5.40 -17.21
CA GLU A 288 -0.18 -5.09 -18.45
C GLU A 288 0.16 -3.61 -18.63
N ALA A 289 -0.70 -2.71 -18.13
CA ALA A 289 -0.41 -1.27 -18.16
C ALA A 289 0.78 -0.91 -17.28
N ALA A 290 0.87 -1.46 -16.07
CA ALA A 290 2.01 -1.25 -15.19
C ALA A 290 3.30 -1.84 -15.77
N ARG A 291 3.24 -3.06 -16.34
CA ARG A 291 4.39 -3.69 -17.00
C ARG A 291 4.95 -2.82 -18.12
N LYS A 292 4.09 -2.33 -18.99
CA LYS A 292 4.50 -1.54 -20.18
C LYS A 292 4.98 -0.12 -19.84
N ALA A 293 4.29 0.54 -18.91
CA ALA A 293 4.53 1.95 -18.64
C ALA A 293 5.54 2.20 -17.52
N LEU A 294 5.62 1.30 -16.54
CA LEU A 294 6.48 1.42 -15.38
C LEU A 294 7.67 0.45 -15.41
N ASP A 295 7.72 -0.48 -16.35
CA ASP A 295 8.68 -1.61 -16.36
C ASP A 295 8.54 -2.47 -15.08
N PHE A 296 7.29 -2.63 -14.64
CA PHE A 296 6.97 -3.37 -13.42
C PHE A 296 6.98 -4.87 -13.69
N GLU A 297 7.74 -5.61 -12.91
CA GLU A 297 7.74 -7.06 -12.87
C GLU A 297 7.54 -7.57 -11.45
N LEU A 298 6.85 -8.69 -11.30
CA LEU A 298 6.65 -9.37 -10.02
C LEU A 298 7.92 -10.14 -9.67
N GLU A 299 8.52 -9.87 -8.52
CA GLU A 299 9.74 -10.52 -8.04
C GLU A 299 9.46 -11.62 -7.00
N ILE A 300 8.37 -11.46 -6.22
CA ILE A 300 8.07 -12.34 -5.10
C ILE A 300 6.71 -13.01 -5.30
N ASP A 301 6.73 -14.33 -5.55
CA ASP A 301 5.50 -15.09 -5.56
C ASP A 301 4.92 -15.32 -4.14
N LEU A 302 3.64 -15.75 -4.09
CA LEU A 302 2.91 -15.87 -2.84
C LEU A 302 3.54 -16.91 -1.89
N GLU A 303 4.04 -18.01 -2.40
CA GLU A 303 4.67 -19.08 -1.60
C GLU A 303 5.95 -18.57 -0.92
N ILE A 304 6.82 -17.91 -1.68
CA ILE A 304 8.06 -17.30 -1.16
C ILE A 304 7.72 -16.23 -0.11
N GLY A 305 6.74 -15.37 -0.39
CA GLY A 305 6.33 -14.32 0.53
C GLY A 305 5.77 -14.86 1.87
N ILE A 306 4.95 -15.91 1.81
CA ILE A 306 4.44 -16.60 3.02
C ILE A 306 5.60 -17.16 3.86
N ARG A 307 6.56 -17.83 3.26
CA ARG A 307 7.74 -18.37 3.96
C ARG A 307 8.55 -17.27 4.64
N ARG A 308 8.81 -16.16 3.97
CA ARG A 308 9.52 -14.98 4.55
C ARG A 308 8.79 -14.43 5.77
N MET A 309 7.47 -14.30 5.71
CA MET A 309 6.69 -13.84 6.86
C MET A 309 6.79 -14.80 8.04
N LEU A 310 6.76 -16.12 7.80
CA LEU A 310 6.94 -17.12 8.86
C LEU A 310 8.32 -17.04 9.51
N GLU A 311 9.37 -16.89 8.72
CA GLU A 311 10.73 -16.72 9.22
C GLU A 311 10.85 -15.48 10.12
N GLN A 312 10.24 -14.36 9.71
CA GLN A 312 10.22 -13.15 10.53
C GLN A 312 9.48 -13.35 11.86
N LEU A 313 8.31 -13.99 11.82
CA LEU A 313 7.53 -14.24 13.05
C LEU A 313 8.30 -15.13 14.03
N ALA A 314 9.01 -16.15 13.55
CA ALA A 314 9.85 -17.01 14.39
C ALA A 314 10.99 -16.22 15.07
N MET A 315 11.64 -15.30 14.35
CA MET A 315 12.71 -14.45 14.92
C MET A 315 12.20 -13.50 16.02
N ILE A 316 10.95 -13.04 15.93
CA ILE A 316 10.36 -12.15 16.94
C ILE A 316 10.09 -12.90 18.26
N GLU A 317 9.71 -14.19 18.20
CA GLU A 317 9.45 -15.01 19.39
C GLU A 317 10.74 -15.41 20.13
N GLU A 318 11.90 -15.46 19.44
CA GLU A 318 13.20 -15.81 20.04
C GLU A 318 13.88 -14.66 20.80
N VAL A 319 13.37 -13.41 20.70
CA VAL A 319 13.91 -12.27 21.45
C VAL A 319 13.25 -12.21 22.82
N PRO A 320 13.95 -12.54 23.93
CA PRO A 320 13.39 -12.42 25.30
C PRO A 320 12.98 -10.98 25.57
N GLN A 321 11.79 -10.81 26.15
CA GLN A 321 11.27 -9.51 26.61
C GLN A 321 12.07 -8.98 27.81
#